data_32aa12f543bfaf398f40a4a7e48168c8
#
_entry.id   32aa12f543bfaf398f40a4a7e48168c8
#
_cell.length_a   1.000
_cell.length_b   1.000
_cell.length_c   1.000
_cell.angle_alpha   90.00
_cell.angle_beta   90.00
_cell.angle_gamma   90.00
#
_symmetry.space_group_name_H-M   'P 1'
#
loop_
_entity.id
_entity.type
_entity.pdbx_description
1 polymer ?
#
loop_
_entity_poly.entity_id
_entity_poly.type
_entity_poly.pdbx_seq_one_letter_code
_entity_poly.pdbx_strand_id
1 'polypeptide(L)'
;IIGGFWTESDSTGDIHKFTHGLAKWLMTQGVQFRLGDPVTDLQKTGDGVTVVCGDEVRFDAVVVSAGVGSRKFASMLGDRVNVYPVKGYSITVNLDDQTSQGGAPMVSLLDDKAKIVTSRLGRDRFRVAGTAEFNGENRDIRADRVNPLVDWVATHFPEVSTESCVPWAGLRPMMPNMMPRVGQGGHDRVFYNTGHGHLGWTLSPATAEAIGAKIAARFQGGAARPNPAMTLKNA
;
A
#
# COMPACT_ATOMS: atom_id res chain seq x y z
N ILE A 1 0.94 -16.43 27.94
CA ILE A 1 0.17 -16.97 26.79
C ILE A 1 -0.41 -18.30 27.23
N ILE A 2 -1.72 -18.50 27.07
CA ILE A 2 -2.43 -19.72 27.48
C ILE A 2 -2.80 -20.61 26.29
N GLY A 3 -2.65 -20.12 25.06
CA GLY A 3 -2.91 -20.85 23.84
C GLY A 3 -2.95 -19.93 22.63
N GLY A 4 -3.17 -20.53 21.46
CA GLY A 4 -3.28 -19.83 20.19
C GLY A 4 -4.01 -20.68 19.16
N PHE A 5 -4.43 -20.04 18.07
CA PHE A 5 -4.98 -20.70 16.90
C PHE A 5 -3.92 -20.70 15.79
N TRP A 6 -3.80 -21.82 15.12
CA TRP A 6 -2.94 -21.99 13.95
C TRP A 6 -3.79 -22.09 12.69
N THR A 7 -3.45 -21.31 11.65
CA THR A 7 -4.10 -21.37 10.34
C THR A 7 -3.06 -21.79 9.30
N GLU A 8 -3.15 -23.02 8.84
CA GLU A 8 -2.17 -23.61 7.91
C GLU A 8 -2.16 -22.93 6.53
N SER A 9 -3.32 -22.43 6.10
CA SER A 9 -3.47 -21.75 4.81
C SER A 9 -2.91 -20.32 4.77
N ASP A 10 -2.61 -19.73 5.93
CA ASP A 10 -2.10 -18.37 6.00
C ASP A 10 -0.61 -18.32 5.65
N SER A 11 -0.19 -17.23 5.03
CA SER A 11 1.20 -17.01 4.66
C SER A 11 1.62 -15.56 4.83
N THR A 12 2.91 -15.35 4.98
CA THR A 12 3.53 -14.03 5.09
C THR A 12 4.39 -13.75 3.86
N GLY A 13 4.27 -12.55 3.31
CA GLY A 13 5.09 -12.09 2.20
C GLY A 13 5.82 -10.79 2.50
N ASP A 14 6.96 -10.61 1.87
CA ASP A 14 7.69 -9.34 1.84
C ASP A 14 7.10 -8.45 0.73
N ILE A 15 6.23 -7.52 1.10
CA ILE A 15 5.54 -6.64 0.15
C ILE A 15 6.51 -5.73 -0.61
N HIS A 16 7.63 -5.35 -0.01
CA HIS A 16 8.64 -4.54 -0.69
C HIS A 16 9.28 -5.33 -1.85
N LYS A 17 9.68 -6.58 -1.59
CA LYS A 17 10.22 -7.46 -2.64
C LYS A 17 9.19 -7.75 -3.73
N PHE A 18 7.94 -7.98 -3.33
CA PHE A 18 6.86 -8.24 -4.28
C PHE A 18 6.60 -7.05 -5.20
N THR A 19 6.39 -5.84 -4.64
CA THR A 19 6.09 -4.64 -5.44
C THR A 19 7.25 -4.26 -6.35
N HIS A 20 8.50 -4.41 -5.87
CA HIS A 20 9.69 -4.16 -6.68
C HIS A 20 9.83 -5.17 -7.82
N GLY A 21 9.62 -6.45 -7.53
CA GLY A 21 9.65 -7.52 -8.55
C GLY A 21 8.55 -7.35 -9.59
N LEU A 22 7.33 -7.02 -9.14
CA LEU A 22 6.20 -6.76 -10.02
C LEU A 22 6.46 -5.54 -10.94
N ALA A 23 6.99 -4.45 -10.39
CA ALA A 23 7.33 -3.28 -11.19
C ALA A 23 8.36 -3.60 -12.28
N LYS A 24 9.43 -4.34 -11.94
CA LYS A 24 10.43 -4.80 -12.92
C LYS A 24 9.80 -5.65 -14.02
N TRP A 25 8.94 -6.58 -13.65
CA TRP A 25 8.27 -7.43 -14.62
C TRP A 25 7.34 -6.61 -15.53
N LEU A 26 6.55 -5.69 -14.98
CA LEU A 26 5.66 -4.82 -15.75
C LEU A 26 6.41 -3.94 -16.73
N MET A 27 7.61 -3.47 -16.41
CA MET A 27 8.47 -2.74 -17.36
C MET A 27 8.81 -3.62 -18.58
N THR A 28 9.04 -4.93 -18.39
CA THR A 28 9.27 -5.85 -19.51
C THR A 28 8.02 -6.08 -20.36
N GLN A 29 6.84 -5.80 -19.81
CA GLN A 29 5.55 -5.86 -20.52
C GLN A 29 5.15 -4.52 -21.17
N GLY A 30 6.05 -3.53 -21.19
CA GLY A 30 5.82 -2.23 -21.80
C GLY A 30 5.11 -1.20 -20.92
N VAL A 31 4.91 -1.50 -19.64
CA VAL A 31 4.36 -0.51 -18.69
C VAL A 31 5.43 0.54 -18.39
N GLN A 32 5.06 1.80 -18.57
CA GLN A 32 5.94 2.94 -18.28
C GLN A 32 5.73 3.41 -16.84
N PHE A 33 6.83 3.67 -16.13
CA PHE A 33 6.83 4.21 -14.78
C PHE A 33 7.42 5.64 -14.81
N ARG A 34 6.71 6.57 -14.20
CA ARG A 34 7.19 7.95 -13.97
C ARG A 34 7.40 8.14 -12.47
N LEU A 35 8.56 7.72 -12.01
CA LEU A 35 8.95 7.85 -10.60
C LEU A 35 9.59 9.22 -10.37
N GLY A 36 9.24 9.85 -9.25
CA GLY A 36 9.71 11.21 -8.94
C GLY A 36 8.88 12.34 -9.55
N ASP A 37 7.91 11.99 -10.41
CA ASP A 37 7.00 12.95 -11.04
C ASP A 37 5.66 13.02 -10.28
N PRO A 38 5.49 13.97 -9.35
CA PRO A 38 4.23 14.06 -8.62
C PRO A 38 3.10 14.53 -9.54
N VAL A 39 1.98 13.81 -9.50
CA VAL A 39 0.75 14.28 -10.13
C VAL A 39 0.21 15.47 -9.34
N THR A 40 0.07 16.61 -9.99
CA THR A 40 -0.39 17.85 -9.36
C THR A 40 -1.84 18.16 -9.67
N ASP A 41 -2.35 17.75 -10.85
CA ASP A 41 -3.73 17.95 -11.27
C ASP A 41 -4.25 16.81 -12.15
N LEU A 42 -5.58 16.64 -12.15
CA LEU A 42 -6.34 15.72 -13.00
C LEU A 42 -7.55 16.45 -13.59
N GLN A 43 -7.66 16.47 -14.91
CA GLN A 43 -8.72 17.15 -15.62
C GLN A 43 -9.49 16.20 -16.54
N LYS A 44 -10.82 16.15 -16.39
CA LYS A 44 -11.69 15.40 -17.30
C LYS A 44 -11.75 16.09 -18.66
N THR A 45 -11.64 15.30 -19.71
CA THR A 45 -11.91 15.74 -21.09
C THR A 45 -13.08 14.93 -21.67
N GLY A 46 -13.62 15.33 -22.81
CA GLY A 46 -14.80 14.64 -23.39
C GLY A 46 -14.57 13.14 -23.66
N ASP A 47 -13.34 12.72 -23.92
CA ASP A 47 -12.97 11.36 -24.33
C ASP A 47 -11.75 10.79 -23.58
N GLY A 48 -11.34 11.43 -22.46
CA GLY A 48 -10.19 10.98 -21.67
C GLY A 48 -9.98 11.76 -20.40
N VAL A 49 -8.76 11.73 -19.90
CA VAL A 49 -8.29 12.47 -18.73
C VAL A 49 -6.91 13.04 -19.01
N THR A 50 -6.72 14.33 -18.75
CA THR A 50 -5.38 14.94 -18.72
C THR A 50 -4.79 14.81 -17.32
N VAL A 51 -3.57 14.31 -17.25
CA VAL A 51 -2.77 14.18 -16.04
C VAL A 51 -1.65 15.22 -16.09
N VAL A 52 -1.53 16.05 -15.06
CA VAL A 52 -0.47 17.04 -14.93
C VAL A 52 0.58 16.53 -13.97
N CYS A 53 1.81 16.33 -14.49
CA CYS A 53 2.96 15.83 -13.72
C CYS A 53 4.25 16.43 -14.31
N GLY A 54 4.45 17.73 -14.09
CA GLY A 54 5.47 18.53 -14.78
C GLY A 54 5.01 19.00 -16.17
N ASP A 55 4.53 18.09 -16.98
CA ASP A 55 3.87 18.32 -18.29
C ASP A 55 2.40 17.85 -18.22
N GLU A 56 1.64 18.22 -19.25
CA GLU A 56 0.26 17.74 -19.44
C GLU A 56 0.27 16.54 -20.39
N VAL A 57 -0.23 15.41 -19.88
CA VAL A 57 -0.31 14.18 -20.68
C VAL A 57 -1.76 13.70 -20.70
N ARG A 58 -2.28 13.44 -21.88
CA ARG A 58 -3.62 12.91 -22.08
C ARG A 58 -3.62 11.38 -22.11
N PHE A 59 -4.59 10.79 -21.42
CA PHE A 59 -4.83 9.36 -21.38
C PHE A 59 -6.29 9.04 -21.68
N ASP A 60 -6.56 7.85 -22.20
CA ASP A 60 -7.92 7.36 -22.44
C ASP A 60 -8.72 7.18 -21.15
N ALA A 61 -8.05 6.87 -20.03
CA ALA A 61 -8.64 6.74 -18.71
C ALA A 61 -7.60 6.89 -17.61
N VAL A 62 -8.06 7.10 -16.39
CA VAL A 62 -7.23 7.11 -15.18
C VAL A 62 -7.80 6.15 -14.14
N VAL A 63 -6.90 5.42 -13.47
CA VAL A 63 -7.21 4.66 -12.25
C VAL A 63 -6.55 5.34 -11.07
N VAL A 64 -7.32 5.89 -10.17
CA VAL A 64 -6.82 6.54 -8.95
C VAL A 64 -6.57 5.47 -7.89
N SER A 65 -5.28 5.17 -7.64
CA SER A 65 -4.80 4.20 -6.64
C SER A 65 -3.81 4.85 -5.66
N ALA A 66 -4.07 6.10 -5.27
CA ALA A 66 -3.12 6.98 -4.59
C ALA A 66 -3.20 6.90 -3.04
N GLY A 67 -3.76 5.83 -2.48
CA GLY A 67 -3.90 5.67 -1.03
C GLY A 67 -4.65 6.85 -0.41
N VAL A 68 -4.07 7.51 0.61
CA VAL A 68 -4.70 8.68 1.26
C VAL A 68 -4.82 9.89 0.32
N GLY A 69 -3.95 10.02 -0.68
CA GLY A 69 -4.03 11.05 -1.71
C GLY A 69 -5.23 10.91 -2.65
N SER A 70 -5.87 9.76 -2.69
CA SER A 70 -7.04 9.52 -3.56
C SER A 70 -8.20 10.47 -3.28
N ARG A 71 -8.35 10.96 -2.05
CA ARG A 71 -9.36 11.96 -1.68
C ARG A 71 -9.15 13.27 -2.46
N LYS A 72 -7.89 13.74 -2.54
CA LYS A 72 -7.53 14.96 -3.28
C LYS A 72 -7.83 14.79 -4.78
N PHE A 73 -7.36 13.69 -5.37
CA PHE A 73 -7.58 13.43 -6.81
C PHE A 73 -9.04 13.23 -7.16
N ALA A 74 -9.82 12.57 -6.31
CA ALA A 74 -11.26 12.44 -6.50
C ALA A 74 -11.94 13.82 -6.52
N SER A 75 -11.55 14.71 -5.61
CA SER A 75 -12.10 16.08 -5.57
C SER A 75 -11.81 16.87 -6.86
N MET A 76 -10.60 16.75 -7.43
CA MET A 76 -10.24 17.38 -8.73
C MET A 76 -11.15 16.87 -9.87
N LEU A 77 -11.52 15.59 -9.80
CA LEU A 77 -12.39 14.93 -10.79
C LEU A 77 -13.89 15.13 -10.50
N GLY A 78 -14.25 15.91 -9.47
CA GLY A 78 -15.64 16.14 -9.07
C GLY A 78 -16.31 14.93 -8.39
N ASP A 79 -15.50 13.96 -7.93
CA ASP A 79 -15.95 12.79 -7.21
C ASP A 79 -15.66 12.91 -5.70
N ARG A 80 -16.30 12.03 -4.92
CA ARG A 80 -16.06 11.94 -3.49
C ARG A 80 -15.57 10.54 -3.09
N VAL A 81 -14.36 10.49 -2.51
CA VAL A 81 -13.79 9.29 -1.91
C VAL A 81 -13.45 9.60 -0.45
N ASN A 82 -14.15 8.98 0.49
CA ASN A 82 -14.07 9.30 1.92
C ASN A 82 -12.92 8.56 2.62
N VAL A 83 -11.74 8.56 2.02
CA VAL A 83 -10.53 8.02 2.64
C VAL A 83 -10.12 8.92 3.80
N TYR A 84 -9.88 8.30 4.96
CA TYR A 84 -9.27 8.94 6.12
C TYR A 84 -7.93 8.27 6.44
N PRO A 85 -6.85 9.04 6.70
CA PRO A 85 -5.56 8.50 7.07
C PRO A 85 -5.59 8.00 8.52
N VAL A 86 -5.36 6.70 8.72
CA VAL A 86 -5.14 6.13 10.05
C VAL A 86 -3.70 5.68 10.14
N LYS A 87 -2.90 6.38 10.94
CA LYS A 87 -1.47 6.12 11.07
C LYS A 87 -1.21 4.86 11.87
N GLY A 88 -0.40 3.97 11.32
CA GLY A 88 0.14 2.80 11.99
C GLY A 88 1.64 2.91 12.15
N TYR A 89 2.16 2.22 13.15
CA TYR A 89 3.59 2.16 13.43
C TYR A 89 4.10 0.73 13.30
N SER A 90 5.37 0.61 13.00
CA SER A 90 6.08 -0.67 13.06
C SER A 90 7.54 -0.44 13.43
N ILE A 91 8.16 -1.49 13.94
CA ILE A 91 9.61 -1.61 14.02
C ILE A 91 10.04 -2.78 13.14
N THR A 92 11.20 -2.65 12.54
CA THR A 92 11.92 -3.79 11.94
C THR A 92 13.15 -4.02 12.79
N VAL A 93 13.19 -5.14 13.50
CA VAL A 93 14.32 -5.57 14.29
C VAL A 93 15.29 -6.28 13.34
N ASN A 94 16.52 -5.81 13.27
CA ASN A 94 17.60 -6.50 12.57
C ASN A 94 18.11 -7.64 13.46
N LEU A 95 18.14 -8.85 12.94
CA LEU A 95 18.55 -10.05 13.65
C LEU A 95 20.02 -10.33 13.29
N ASP A 96 20.91 -9.49 13.86
CA ASP A 96 22.32 -9.44 13.46
C ASP A 96 23.15 -10.60 14.03
N ASP A 97 22.61 -11.33 15.02
CA ASP A 97 23.28 -12.44 15.69
C ASP A 97 22.43 -13.73 15.66
N GLN A 98 23.08 -14.87 15.91
CA GLN A 98 22.42 -16.18 15.86
C GLN A 98 21.38 -16.37 16.97
N THR A 99 21.58 -15.77 18.13
CA THR A 99 20.64 -15.85 19.26
C THR A 99 19.35 -15.13 18.90
N SER A 100 19.43 -13.90 18.43
CA SER A 100 18.29 -13.14 17.95
C SER A 100 17.59 -13.83 16.75
N GLN A 101 18.36 -14.44 15.84
CA GLN A 101 17.79 -15.20 14.73
C GLN A 101 17.01 -16.43 15.19
N GLY A 102 17.52 -17.14 16.20
CA GLY A 102 16.86 -18.30 16.80
C GLY A 102 15.66 -17.93 17.67
N GLY A 103 15.74 -16.83 18.40
CA GLY A 103 14.71 -16.35 19.30
C GLY A 103 13.50 -15.73 18.61
N ALA A 104 13.66 -15.22 17.38
CA ALA A 104 12.57 -14.59 16.65
C ALA A 104 11.66 -15.63 15.96
N PRO A 105 10.31 -15.51 16.05
CA PRO A 105 9.39 -16.49 15.49
C PRO A 105 9.49 -16.58 13.96
N MET A 106 9.39 -17.79 13.42
CA MET A 106 9.38 -18.04 11.97
C MET A 106 8.00 -17.86 11.35
N VAL A 107 6.94 -17.88 12.16
CA VAL A 107 5.56 -17.69 11.73
C VAL A 107 5.08 -16.29 12.10
N SER A 108 4.13 -15.77 11.34
CA SER A 108 3.42 -14.55 11.74
C SER A 108 2.56 -14.80 12.96
N LEU A 109 2.58 -13.85 13.88
CA LEU A 109 1.75 -13.87 15.08
C LEU A 109 0.82 -12.67 15.09
N LEU A 110 -0.40 -12.88 15.57
CA LEU A 110 -1.35 -11.83 15.91
C LEU A 110 -1.63 -11.88 17.40
N ASP A 111 -1.22 -10.85 18.12
CA ASP A 111 -1.68 -10.59 19.49
C ASP A 111 -2.93 -9.71 19.41
N ASP A 112 -4.10 -10.33 19.57
CA ASP A 112 -5.37 -9.62 19.44
C ASP A 112 -5.58 -8.61 20.58
N LYS A 113 -5.05 -8.86 21.76
CA LYS A 113 -5.14 -7.94 22.90
C LYS A 113 -4.28 -6.70 22.71
N ALA A 114 -3.03 -6.88 22.30
CA ALA A 114 -2.10 -5.78 22.04
C ALA A 114 -2.32 -5.13 20.67
N LYS A 115 -3.09 -5.77 19.77
CA LYS A 115 -3.27 -5.35 18.37
C LYS A 115 -1.94 -5.25 17.63
N ILE A 116 -1.07 -6.22 17.90
CA ILE A 116 0.25 -6.34 17.29
C ILE A 116 0.28 -7.53 16.34
N VAL A 117 0.86 -7.30 15.17
CA VAL A 117 1.10 -8.34 14.15
C VAL A 117 2.59 -8.42 13.89
N THR A 118 3.11 -9.63 13.79
CA THR A 118 4.51 -9.88 13.47
C THR A 118 4.68 -10.52 12.11
N SER A 119 5.85 -10.32 11.51
CA SER A 119 6.24 -10.95 10.25
C SER A 119 7.74 -11.21 10.22
N ARG A 120 8.13 -12.47 9.98
CA ARG A 120 9.52 -12.81 9.70
C ARG A 120 9.82 -12.50 8.22
N LEU A 121 10.75 -11.58 7.96
CA LEU A 121 11.14 -11.14 6.62
C LEU A 121 12.52 -11.68 6.24
N GLY A 122 12.59 -12.98 5.97
CA GLY A 122 13.87 -13.69 5.72
C GLY A 122 14.53 -14.12 7.03
N ARG A 123 15.86 -14.31 6.99
CA ARG A 123 16.62 -14.77 8.16
C ARG A 123 16.96 -13.66 9.15
N ASP A 124 17.11 -12.45 8.65
CA ASP A 124 17.80 -11.32 9.26
C ASP A 124 16.85 -10.19 9.70
N ARG A 125 15.54 -10.28 9.44
CA ARG A 125 14.61 -9.22 9.79
C ARG A 125 13.33 -9.74 10.43
N PHE A 126 12.95 -9.14 11.53
CA PHE A 126 11.71 -9.40 12.24
C PHE A 126 10.91 -8.10 12.36
N ARG A 127 9.78 -8.04 11.68
CA ARG A 127 8.91 -6.85 11.68
C ARG A 127 7.79 -7.03 12.68
N VAL A 128 7.58 -6.01 13.50
CA VAL A 128 6.50 -5.93 14.48
C VAL A 128 5.70 -4.66 14.22
N ALA A 129 4.41 -4.79 13.97
CA ALA A 129 3.55 -3.68 13.57
C ALA A 129 2.30 -3.62 14.45
N GLY A 130 1.87 -2.42 14.79
CA GLY A 130 0.69 -2.21 15.60
C GLY A 130 0.18 -0.79 15.47
N THR A 131 -0.63 -0.39 16.44
CA THR A 131 -1.14 0.96 16.63
C THR A 131 -2.10 1.46 15.54
N ALA A 132 -3.10 2.21 15.96
CA ALA A 132 -3.96 2.99 15.10
C ALA A 132 -4.06 4.40 15.71
N GLU A 133 -3.55 5.39 15.01
CA GLU A 133 -3.55 6.79 15.45
C GLU A 133 -4.34 7.66 14.47
N PHE A 134 -5.31 8.41 15.00
CA PHE A 134 -6.10 9.38 14.24
C PHE A 134 -5.47 10.76 14.41
N ASN A 135 -4.56 11.12 13.50
CA ASN A 135 -3.79 12.35 13.54
C ASN A 135 -3.62 12.99 12.15
N GLY A 136 -4.67 12.92 11.34
CA GLY A 136 -4.65 13.44 9.97
C GLY A 136 -3.49 12.87 9.15
N GLU A 137 -2.88 13.70 8.31
CA GLU A 137 -1.76 13.31 7.44
C GLU A 137 -0.38 13.46 8.10
N ASN A 138 -0.33 13.64 9.42
CA ASN A 138 0.93 13.71 10.15
C ASN A 138 1.72 12.39 10.00
N ARG A 139 3.02 12.50 9.64
CA ARG A 139 3.91 11.36 9.38
C ARG A 139 5.04 11.22 10.41
N ASP A 140 5.06 12.07 11.44
CA ASP A 140 6.10 12.00 12.46
C ASP A 140 6.10 10.64 13.16
N ILE A 141 7.30 10.11 13.37
CA ILE A 141 7.50 8.88 14.12
C ILE A 141 7.69 9.27 15.59
N ARG A 142 6.72 8.85 16.42
CA ARG A 142 6.69 9.22 17.84
C ARG A 142 7.20 8.07 18.69
N ALA A 143 8.12 8.37 19.61
CA ALA A 143 8.68 7.38 20.51
C ALA A 143 7.63 6.71 21.41
N ASP A 144 6.64 7.47 21.92
CA ASP A 144 5.56 6.95 22.75
C ASP A 144 4.64 5.94 22.01
N ARG A 145 4.74 5.88 20.69
CA ARG A 145 4.02 4.92 19.84
C ARG A 145 4.89 3.76 19.35
N VAL A 146 6.21 3.95 19.36
CA VAL A 146 7.21 2.94 18.97
C VAL A 146 7.60 2.09 20.18
N ASN A 147 7.86 2.71 21.33
CA ASN A 147 8.32 2.02 22.53
C ASN A 147 7.44 0.83 22.94
N PRO A 148 6.09 0.90 22.90
CA PRO A 148 5.26 -0.27 23.21
C PRO A 148 5.50 -1.49 22.31
N LEU A 149 5.95 -1.28 21.06
CA LEU A 149 6.31 -2.38 20.15
C LEU A 149 7.66 -3.01 20.56
N VAL A 150 8.61 -2.18 20.97
CA VAL A 150 9.92 -2.62 21.49
C VAL A 150 9.73 -3.41 22.79
N ASP A 151 8.95 -2.87 23.72
CA ASP A 151 8.65 -3.50 25.02
C ASP A 151 7.93 -4.85 24.82
N TRP A 152 7.03 -4.91 23.84
CA TRP A 152 6.33 -6.16 23.51
C TRP A 152 7.32 -7.24 23.01
N VAL A 153 8.28 -6.87 22.15
CA VAL A 153 9.34 -7.79 21.69
C VAL A 153 10.19 -8.26 22.87
N ALA A 154 10.70 -7.34 23.68
CA ALA A 154 11.52 -7.66 24.83
C ALA A 154 10.81 -8.60 25.83
N THR A 155 9.49 -8.43 25.98
CA THR A 155 8.67 -9.25 26.90
C THR A 155 8.43 -10.66 26.36
N HIS A 156 8.16 -10.81 25.06
CA HIS A 156 7.73 -12.08 24.48
C HIS A 156 8.87 -12.87 23.83
N PHE A 157 9.93 -12.18 23.43
CA PHE A 157 11.12 -12.73 22.75
C PHE A 157 12.39 -12.17 23.38
N PRO A 158 12.69 -12.53 24.64
CA PRO A 158 13.82 -11.94 25.39
C PRO A 158 15.20 -12.21 24.78
N GLU A 159 15.31 -13.21 23.90
CA GLU A 159 16.54 -13.51 23.17
C GLU A 159 16.74 -12.62 21.94
N VAL A 160 15.74 -11.82 21.55
CA VAL A 160 15.82 -10.92 20.41
C VAL A 160 16.31 -9.56 20.86
N SER A 161 17.53 -9.16 20.44
CA SER A 161 18.01 -7.80 20.67
C SER A 161 17.21 -6.78 19.88
N THR A 162 16.72 -5.76 20.58
CA THR A 162 15.99 -4.63 19.97
C THR A 162 16.85 -3.38 19.80
N GLU A 163 18.15 -3.47 20.08
CA GLU A 163 19.08 -2.33 19.97
C GLU A 163 19.18 -1.79 18.53
N SER A 164 19.09 -2.69 17.56
CA SER A 164 19.18 -2.37 16.12
C SER A 164 17.83 -2.41 15.44
N CYS A 165 16.82 -1.72 15.99
CA CYS A 165 15.51 -1.66 15.38
C CYS A 165 15.27 -0.36 14.59
N VAL A 166 14.63 -0.49 13.42
CA VAL A 166 14.27 0.63 12.54
C VAL A 166 12.78 0.94 12.69
N PRO A 167 12.41 2.08 13.29
CA PRO A 167 11.02 2.50 13.39
C PRO A 167 10.49 3.04 12.06
N TRP A 168 9.19 2.84 11.83
CA TRP A 168 8.50 3.33 10.66
C TRP A 168 7.04 3.67 10.99
N ALA A 169 6.49 4.66 10.30
CA ALA A 169 5.08 5.00 10.36
C ALA A 169 4.48 5.19 8.97
N GLY A 170 3.22 4.79 8.79
CA GLY A 170 2.52 4.95 7.53
C GLY A 170 1.02 5.18 7.71
N LEU A 171 0.45 5.85 6.70
CA LEU A 171 -0.96 6.22 6.69
C LEU A 171 -1.79 5.16 5.97
N ARG A 172 -2.61 4.42 6.70
CA ARG A 172 -3.57 3.48 6.11
C ARG A 172 -4.74 4.26 5.51
N PRO A 173 -5.07 4.04 4.24
CA PRO A 173 -6.20 4.71 3.59
C PRO A 173 -7.52 4.04 4.00
N MET A 174 -8.06 4.40 5.16
CA MET A 174 -9.26 3.80 5.72
C MET A 174 -10.52 4.40 5.12
N MET A 175 -11.47 3.55 4.74
CA MET A 175 -12.83 3.97 4.39
C MET A 175 -13.76 3.82 5.61
N PRO A 176 -14.79 4.68 5.78
CA PRO A 176 -15.69 4.60 6.94
C PRO A 176 -16.41 3.26 7.08
N ASN A 177 -16.70 2.60 5.96
CA ASN A 177 -17.36 1.29 5.91
C ASN A 177 -16.39 0.12 5.84
N MET A 178 -15.07 0.37 5.97
CA MET A 178 -13.98 -0.62 5.87
C MET A 178 -13.87 -1.31 4.51
N MET A 179 -14.64 -0.90 3.51
CA MET A 179 -14.63 -1.50 2.17
C MET A 179 -13.85 -0.61 1.18
N PRO A 180 -12.96 -1.17 0.36
CA PRO A 180 -12.25 -0.40 -0.65
C PRO A 180 -13.21 0.15 -1.71
N ARG A 181 -12.88 1.30 -2.26
CA ARG A 181 -13.54 1.86 -3.43
C ARG A 181 -12.93 1.23 -4.69
N VAL A 182 -13.65 0.29 -5.31
CA VAL A 182 -13.24 -0.39 -6.55
C VAL A 182 -14.32 -0.20 -7.61
N GLY A 183 -14.04 0.59 -8.63
CA GLY A 183 -15.00 0.82 -9.71
C GLY A 183 -14.90 2.17 -10.38
N GLN A 184 -15.87 2.43 -11.26
CA GLN A 184 -15.97 3.67 -12.02
C GLN A 184 -16.39 4.85 -11.13
N GLY A 185 -15.87 6.04 -11.44
CA GLY A 185 -16.25 7.32 -10.88
C GLY A 185 -17.47 7.93 -11.54
N GLY A 186 -17.69 9.23 -11.31
CA GLY A 186 -18.76 10.01 -11.95
C GLY A 186 -18.52 10.25 -13.45
N HIS A 187 -17.29 10.20 -13.91
CA HIS A 187 -16.91 10.24 -15.32
C HIS A 187 -16.56 8.84 -15.83
N ASP A 188 -16.95 8.54 -17.07
CA ASP A 188 -16.81 7.20 -17.67
C ASP A 188 -15.36 6.75 -17.94
N ARG A 189 -14.40 7.67 -17.85
CA ARG A 189 -12.96 7.45 -18.01
C ARG A 189 -12.19 7.50 -16.68
N VAL A 190 -12.91 7.65 -15.57
CA VAL A 190 -12.32 7.72 -14.23
C VAL A 190 -12.67 6.48 -13.44
N PHE A 191 -11.66 5.83 -12.89
CA PHE A 191 -11.78 4.62 -12.08
C PHE A 191 -11.04 4.78 -10.76
N TYR A 192 -11.45 4.04 -9.76
CA TYR A 192 -10.85 4.01 -8.42
C TYR A 192 -10.51 2.58 -8.04
N ASN A 193 -9.31 2.37 -7.50
CA ASN A 193 -8.91 1.17 -6.79
C ASN A 193 -8.11 1.60 -5.54
N THR A 194 -8.82 1.98 -4.48
CA THR A 194 -8.25 2.67 -3.32
C THR A 194 -9.04 2.42 -2.04
N GLY A 195 -8.51 2.88 -0.90
CA GLY A 195 -9.24 2.81 0.36
C GLY A 195 -9.21 1.43 1.04
N HIS A 196 -8.19 0.62 0.78
CA HIS A 196 -8.06 -0.75 1.28
C HIS A 196 -7.74 -0.87 2.77
N GLY A 197 -7.49 0.25 3.45
CA GLY A 197 -7.16 0.25 4.88
C GLY A 197 -5.92 -0.56 5.20
N HIS A 198 -6.06 -1.50 6.12
CA HIS A 198 -4.98 -2.41 6.53
C HIS A 198 -4.94 -3.73 5.74
N LEU A 199 -5.93 -3.98 4.87
CA LEU A 199 -6.06 -5.22 4.10
C LEU A 199 -5.60 -5.09 2.65
N GLY A 200 -4.92 -4.00 2.29
CA GLY A 200 -4.52 -3.72 0.91
C GLY A 200 -3.66 -4.81 0.30
N TRP A 201 -2.74 -5.39 1.04
CA TRP A 201 -1.92 -6.51 0.58
C TRP A 201 -2.78 -7.74 0.25
N THR A 202 -3.59 -8.17 1.20
CA THR A 202 -4.47 -9.35 1.06
C THR A 202 -5.47 -9.22 -0.08
N LEU A 203 -6.05 -8.02 -0.25
CA LEU A 203 -7.10 -7.76 -1.24
C LEU A 203 -6.56 -7.38 -2.62
N SER A 204 -5.25 -7.13 -2.77
CA SER A 204 -4.69 -6.57 -4.00
C SER A 204 -4.99 -7.38 -5.26
N PRO A 205 -4.90 -8.73 -5.29
CA PRO A 205 -5.21 -9.50 -6.50
C PRO A 205 -6.68 -9.38 -6.90
N ALA A 206 -7.59 -9.59 -5.94
CA ALA A 206 -9.03 -9.54 -6.18
C ALA A 206 -9.52 -8.16 -6.66
N THR A 207 -8.99 -7.09 -6.04
CA THR A 207 -9.37 -5.73 -6.45
C THR A 207 -8.73 -5.30 -7.76
N ALA A 208 -7.54 -5.81 -8.08
CA ALA A 208 -6.91 -5.61 -9.40
C ALA A 208 -7.70 -6.30 -10.50
N GLU A 209 -8.13 -7.54 -10.30
CA GLU A 209 -9.00 -8.27 -11.22
C GLU A 209 -10.33 -7.55 -11.43
N ALA A 210 -10.99 -7.16 -10.33
CA ALA A 210 -12.28 -6.48 -10.39
C ALA A 210 -12.22 -5.15 -11.14
N ILE A 211 -11.17 -4.34 -10.93
CA ILE A 211 -11.01 -3.06 -11.64
C ILE A 211 -10.61 -3.29 -13.10
N GLY A 212 -9.74 -4.26 -13.37
CA GLY A 212 -9.34 -4.65 -14.73
C GLY A 212 -10.54 -5.06 -15.58
N ALA A 213 -11.43 -5.90 -15.04
CA ALA A 213 -12.65 -6.32 -15.71
C ALA A 213 -13.58 -5.14 -16.05
N LYS A 214 -13.73 -4.17 -15.12
CA LYS A 214 -14.54 -2.97 -15.35
C LYS A 214 -13.96 -2.06 -16.44
N ILE A 215 -12.64 -1.90 -16.46
CA ILE A 215 -11.93 -1.14 -17.50
C ILE A 215 -12.07 -1.85 -18.85
N ALA A 216 -11.82 -3.14 -18.91
CA ALA A 216 -11.95 -3.93 -20.13
C ALA A 216 -13.37 -3.83 -20.72
N ALA A 217 -14.41 -4.01 -19.90
CA ALA A 217 -15.81 -3.86 -20.32
C ALA A 217 -16.11 -2.47 -20.90
N ARG A 218 -15.49 -1.42 -20.36
CA ARG A 218 -15.68 -0.04 -20.87
C ARG A 218 -15.05 0.16 -22.26
N PHE A 219 -13.96 -0.54 -22.58
CA PHE A 219 -13.21 -0.34 -23.80
C PHE A 219 -13.41 -1.45 -24.86
N GLN A 220 -14.11 -2.54 -24.53
CA GLN A 220 -14.40 -3.63 -25.48
C GLN A 220 -15.29 -3.24 -26.67
N GLY A 221 -15.90 -2.06 -26.67
CA GLY A 221 -16.70 -1.52 -27.78
C GLY A 221 -15.98 -0.54 -28.71
N GLY A 222 -14.70 -0.22 -28.47
CA GLY A 222 -13.91 0.71 -29.26
C GLY A 222 -12.52 0.19 -29.52
N ALA A 223 -12.05 0.23 -30.77
CA ALA A 223 -10.68 -0.11 -31.11
C ALA A 223 -9.71 0.73 -30.28
N ALA A 224 -8.76 0.08 -29.60
CA ALA A 224 -7.69 0.74 -28.85
C ALA A 224 -6.94 1.70 -29.80
N ARG A 225 -6.92 3.01 -29.46
CA ARG A 225 -6.08 3.96 -30.20
C ARG A 225 -4.62 3.63 -29.90
N PRO A 226 -3.74 3.58 -30.90
CA PRO A 226 -2.32 3.43 -30.64
C PRO A 226 -1.84 4.62 -29.81
N ASN A 227 -1.16 4.33 -28.69
CA ASN A 227 -0.57 5.32 -27.81
C ASN A 227 0.44 6.18 -28.60
N PRO A 228 0.30 7.52 -28.68
CA PRO A 228 1.33 8.33 -29.32
C PRO A 228 2.64 8.13 -28.56
N ALA A 229 3.66 7.69 -29.27
CA ALA A 229 4.99 7.43 -28.72
C ALA A 229 5.48 8.68 -27.97
N MET A 230 5.58 8.57 -26.65
CA MET A 230 6.22 9.56 -25.81
C MET A 230 7.70 9.56 -26.13
N THR A 231 8.18 10.60 -26.81
CA THR A 231 9.61 10.82 -27.02
C THR A 231 10.25 11.15 -25.66
N LEU A 232 10.97 10.19 -25.11
CA LEU A 232 11.80 10.40 -23.94
C LEU A 232 12.85 11.43 -24.28
N LYS A 233 12.79 12.64 -23.69
CA LYS A 233 13.94 13.53 -23.62
C LYS A 233 14.92 12.92 -22.62
N ASN A 234 16.00 12.36 -23.12
CA ASN A 234 17.15 11.95 -22.31
C ASN A 234 17.70 13.21 -21.61
N ALA A 235 17.74 13.17 -20.27
CA ALA A 235 18.52 14.04 -19.42
C ALA A 235 19.45 13.17 -18.58
#